data_b55d4c51bb7c016b92c4ee80364e254b
#
_entry.id   b55d4c51bb7c016b92c4ee80364e254b
#
_cell.length_a   1.000
_cell.length_b   1.000
_cell.length_c   1.000
_cell.angle_alpha   90.00
_cell.angle_beta   90.00
_cell.angle_gamma   90.00
#
_symmetry.space_group_name_H-M   'P 1'
#
loop_
_entity.id
_entity.type
_entity.pdbx_description
1 polymer ?
#
loop_
_entity_poly.entity_id
_entity_poly.type
_entity_poly.pdbx_seq_one_letter_code
_entity_poly.pdbx_strand_id
1 'polypeptide(L)'
;DEDGMARSADKKAEIATRAYKDATDSGLKSYELFYDPLALPISTGLEEDRKNGLETIKAIKLIKDQHPEVHLILGISNVSFGLSSSARIVLNSIFLNEAIKAGLDSAIVSPSKILPLNKISEEEIKICMDLIYDRRIFENKVCTYDPLTTLTSYFDDSKTILNKSTNN
;
A
#
# COMPACT_ATOMS: atom_id res chain seq x y z
N ASP A 1 15.37 -11.46 2.89
CA ASP A 1 16.26 -12.64 2.85
C ASP A 1 17.67 -12.24 2.38
N GLU A 2 18.51 -13.18 1.96
CA GLU A 2 19.89 -12.95 1.54
C GLU A 2 20.02 -11.96 0.38
N ASP A 3 18.98 -11.85 -0.45
CA ASP A 3 18.91 -10.93 -1.59
C ASP A 3 18.36 -9.53 -1.20
N GLY A 4 18.09 -9.30 0.07
CA GLY A 4 17.51 -8.07 0.59
C GLY A 4 15.99 -8.13 0.75
N MET A 5 15.32 -6.96 0.72
CA MET A 5 13.86 -6.86 0.88
C MET A 5 13.14 -7.36 -0.37
N ALA A 6 12.22 -8.32 -0.20
CA ALA A 6 11.39 -8.82 -1.28
C ALA A 6 10.44 -7.73 -1.82
N ARG A 7 10.52 -7.44 -3.11
CA ARG A 7 9.67 -6.44 -3.76
C ARG A 7 8.49 -7.06 -4.50
N SER A 8 8.70 -8.18 -5.21
CA SER A 8 7.63 -8.84 -5.97
C SER A 8 6.72 -9.69 -5.09
N ALA A 9 5.47 -9.81 -5.48
CA ALA A 9 4.47 -10.64 -4.80
C ALA A 9 4.89 -12.10 -4.71
N ASP A 10 5.44 -12.64 -5.81
CA ASP A 10 5.89 -14.03 -5.86
C ASP A 10 7.03 -14.30 -4.88
N LYS A 11 8.02 -13.38 -4.80
CA LYS A 11 9.14 -13.53 -3.84
C LYS A 11 8.66 -13.42 -2.39
N LYS A 12 7.71 -12.54 -2.09
CA LYS A 12 7.09 -12.44 -0.77
C LYS A 12 6.35 -13.73 -0.40
N ALA A 13 5.59 -14.30 -1.32
CA ALA A 13 4.86 -15.56 -1.09
C ALA A 13 5.81 -16.76 -0.95
N GLU A 14 6.89 -16.82 -1.75
CA GLU A 14 7.95 -17.84 -1.64
C GLU A 14 8.57 -17.81 -0.23
N ILE A 15 8.96 -16.62 0.26
CA ILE A 15 9.55 -16.46 1.60
C ILE A 15 8.55 -16.87 2.68
N ALA A 16 7.26 -16.45 2.57
CA ALA A 16 6.22 -16.83 3.50
C ALA A 16 6.01 -18.36 3.55
N THR A 17 6.02 -19.02 2.39
CA THR A 17 5.89 -20.49 2.31
C THR A 17 7.09 -21.20 2.92
N ARG A 18 8.31 -20.71 2.72
CA ARG A 18 9.51 -21.25 3.39
C ARG A 18 9.41 -21.10 4.89
N ALA A 19 9.08 -19.90 5.38
CA ALA A 19 8.91 -19.64 6.80
C ALA A 19 7.76 -20.45 7.42
N TYR A 20 6.67 -20.66 6.68
CA TYR A 20 5.56 -21.54 7.09
C TYR A 20 6.05 -22.96 7.33
N LYS A 21 6.80 -23.51 6.38
CA LYS A 21 7.34 -24.87 6.51
C LYS A 21 8.25 -25.01 7.72
N ASP A 22 9.23 -24.10 7.88
CA ASP A 22 10.18 -24.13 8.99
C ASP A 22 9.48 -24.01 10.35
N ALA A 23 8.48 -23.14 10.48
CA ALA A 23 7.70 -22.95 11.70
C ALA A 23 6.85 -24.18 12.04
N THR A 24 6.15 -24.76 11.05
CA THR A 24 5.29 -25.94 11.28
C THR A 24 6.11 -27.19 11.53
N ASP A 25 7.24 -27.38 10.86
CA ASP A 25 8.20 -28.46 11.14
C ASP A 25 8.76 -28.36 12.57
N SER A 26 8.85 -27.15 13.12
CA SER A 26 9.24 -26.87 14.51
C SER A 26 8.10 -27.04 15.52
N GLY A 27 6.90 -27.39 15.08
CA GLY A 27 5.75 -27.72 15.92
C GLY A 27 4.74 -26.59 16.14
N LEU A 28 4.94 -25.40 15.55
CA LEU A 28 3.96 -24.31 15.59
C LEU A 28 2.73 -24.66 14.74
N LYS A 29 1.57 -24.17 15.14
CA LYS A 29 0.34 -24.33 14.38
C LYS A 29 0.16 -23.18 13.40
N SER A 30 -0.44 -23.43 12.24
CA SER A 30 -0.67 -22.44 11.19
C SER A 30 -1.33 -21.16 11.73
N TYR A 31 -2.33 -21.28 12.59
CA TYR A 31 -3.07 -20.17 13.19
C TYR A 31 -2.28 -19.37 14.25
N GLU A 32 -1.10 -19.83 14.66
CA GLU A 32 -0.19 -19.09 15.54
C GLU A 32 0.76 -18.17 14.77
N LEU A 33 0.79 -18.29 13.43
CA LEU A 33 1.72 -17.56 12.57
C LEU A 33 1.12 -16.23 12.10
N PHE A 34 1.91 -15.16 12.29
CA PHE A 34 1.62 -13.83 11.78
C PHE A 34 2.73 -13.42 10.82
N TYR A 35 2.38 -13.09 9.59
CA TYR A 35 3.33 -12.62 8.58
C TYR A 35 3.08 -11.16 8.22
N ASP A 36 4.16 -10.38 8.13
CA ASP A 36 4.16 -9.02 7.57
C ASP A 36 4.72 -9.09 6.15
N PRO A 37 3.88 -8.93 5.10
CA PRO A 37 4.34 -8.95 3.72
C PRO A 37 5.13 -7.69 3.32
N LEU A 38 5.36 -6.77 4.22
CA LEU A 38 6.15 -5.55 4.11
C LEU A 38 5.62 -4.58 3.05
N ALA A 39 4.98 -3.49 3.49
CA ALA A 39 4.67 -2.36 2.63
C ALA A 39 5.93 -1.51 2.38
N LEU A 40 6.24 -1.28 1.11
CA LEU A 40 7.30 -0.37 0.68
C LEU A 40 6.69 0.91 0.10
N PRO A 41 7.40 2.06 0.15
CA PRO A 41 6.90 3.32 -0.40
C PRO A 41 6.59 3.22 -1.90
N ILE A 42 5.53 3.93 -2.34
CA ILE A 42 5.16 4.08 -3.76
C ILE A 42 5.30 5.52 -4.25
N SER A 43 5.75 6.41 -3.37
CA SER A 43 5.79 7.87 -3.55
C SER A 43 7.18 8.45 -3.71
N THR A 44 8.19 7.61 -3.91
CA THR A 44 9.59 8.05 -4.04
C THR A 44 9.91 8.66 -5.41
N GLY A 45 9.10 8.37 -6.42
CA GLY A 45 9.37 8.73 -7.82
C GLY A 45 10.31 7.76 -8.55
N LEU A 46 10.95 6.83 -7.83
CA LEU A 46 11.82 5.81 -8.43
C LEU A 46 10.99 4.76 -9.17
N GLU A 47 11.45 4.35 -10.34
CA GLU A 47 10.73 3.39 -11.18
C GLU A 47 10.54 2.03 -10.49
N GLU A 48 11.55 1.58 -9.76
CA GLU A 48 11.51 0.32 -9.01
C GLU A 48 10.49 0.30 -7.87
N ASP A 49 10.07 1.48 -7.38
CA ASP A 49 9.11 1.59 -6.29
C ASP A 49 7.65 1.69 -6.76
N ARG A 50 7.43 2.00 -8.06
CA ARG A 50 6.10 2.27 -8.61
C ARG A 50 5.10 1.16 -8.38
N LYS A 51 5.54 -0.09 -8.39
CA LYS A 51 4.67 -1.27 -8.23
C LYS A 51 4.60 -1.81 -6.80
N ASN A 52 5.31 -1.22 -5.83
CA ASN A 52 5.36 -1.76 -4.47
C ASN A 52 3.98 -1.93 -3.83
N GLY A 53 3.02 -1.02 -4.09
CA GLY A 53 1.63 -1.13 -3.60
C GLY A 53 0.91 -2.32 -4.20
N LEU A 54 0.89 -2.42 -5.53
CA LEU A 54 0.31 -3.54 -6.28
C LEU A 54 0.91 -4.89 -5.83
N GLU A 55 2.24 -4.96 -5.74
CA GLU A 55 2.93 -6.20 -5.36
C GLU A 55 2.63 -6.61 -3.91
N THR A 56 2.46 -5.66 -3.00
CA THR A 56 2.04 -5.95 -1.62
C THR A 56 0.61 -6.48 -1.58
N ILE A 57 -0.34 -5.86 -2.30
CA ILE A 57 -1.74 -6.34 -2.38
C ILE A 57 -1.79 -7.77 -2.96
N LYS A 58 -1.06 -8.03 -4.05
CA LYS A 58 -0.95 -9.36 -4.64
C LYS A 58 -0.35 -10.38 -3.68
N ALA A 59 0.70 -10.01 -2.94
CA ALA A 59 1.36 -10.89 -1.98
C ALA A 59 0.41 -11.30 -0.85
N ILE A 60 -0.37 -10.36 -0.31
CA ILE A 60 -1.42 -10.64 0.69
C ILE A 60 -2.34 -11.73 0.16
N LYS A 61 -2.87 -11.54 -1.06
CA LYS A 61 -3.78 -12.52 -1.66
C LYS A 61 -3.10 -13.88 -1.87
N LEU A 62 -1.90 -13.92 -2.44
CA LEU A 62 -1.18 -15.17 -2.70
C LEU A 62 -0.90 -15.95 -1.41
N ILE A 63 -0.45 -15.27 -0.35
CA ILE A 63 -0.16 -15.91 0.93
C ILE A 63 -1.44 -16.47 1.56
N LYS A 64 -2.56 -15.72 1.53
CA LYS A 64 -3.84 -16.21 2.07
C LYS A 64 -4.40 -17.38 1.24
N ASP A 65 -4.25 -17.36 -0.08
CA ASP A 65 -4.70 -18.46 -0.94
C ASP A 65 -3.88 -19.75 -0.68
N GLN A 66 -2.57 -19.63 -0.40
CA GLN A 66 -1.69 -20.77 -0.12
C GLN A 66 -1.77 -21.27 1.33
N HIS A 67 -1.95 -20.36 2.28
CA HIS A 67 -1.93 -20.61 3.71
C HIS A 67 -3.12 -19.90 4.40
N PRO A 68 -4.36 -20.36 4.23
CA PRO A 68 -5.56 -19.63 4.66
C PRO A 68 -5.68 -19.45 6.18
N GLU A 69 -5.01 -20.28 6.97
CA GLU A 69 -5.05 -20.22 8.44
C GLU A 69 -4.02 -19.27 9.05
N VAL A 70 -3.00 -18.83 8.30
CA VAL A 70 -2.04 -17.86 8.82
C VAL A 70 -2.68 -16.46 8.86
N HIS A 71 -2.20 -15.64 9.78
CA HIS A 71 -2.62 -14.25 9.91
C HIS A 71 -1.65 -13.30 9.20
N LEU A 72 -2.19 -12.30 8.53
CA LEU A 72 -1.40 -11.25 7.91
C LEU A 72 -1.56 -9.95 8.67
N ILE A 73 -0.44 -9.32 9.02
CA ILE A 73 -0.36 -8.00 9.65
C ILE A 73 0.48 -7.08 8.77
N LEU A 74 0.11 -5.81 8.65
CA LEU A 74 0.83 -4.87 7.79
C LEU A 74 0.95 -3.49 8.43
N GLY A 75 2.17 -2.94 8.44
CA GLY A 75 2.40 -1.53 8.72
C GLY A 75 2.00 -0.67 7.52
N ILE A 76 0.83 -0.01 7.59
CA ILE A 76 0.23 0.69 6.44
C ILE A 76 1.00 1.95 6.05
N SER A 77 1.48 2.74 7.00
CA SER A 77 1.95 4.11 6.75
C SER A 77 3.21 4.20 5.89
N ASN A 78 3.92 3.11 5.69
CA ASN A 78 5.15 3.09 4.89
C ASN A 78 4.87 3.33 3.39
N VAL A 79 3.72 2.88 2.88
CA VAL A 79 3.32 3.05 1.48
C VAL A 79 3.32 4.52 1.03
N SER A 80 3.01 5.44 1.95
CA SER A 80 2.86 6.88 1.70
C SER A 80 4.04 7.72 2.18
N PHE A 81 5.17 7.09 2.49
CA PHE A 81 6.35 7.80 3.01
C PHE A 81 6.80 8.90 2.03
N GLY A 82 7.05 10.11 2.55
CA GLY A 82 7.48 11.27 1.77
C GLY A 82 6.35 12.19 1.28
N LEU A 83 5.07 11.75 1.34
CA LEU A 83 3.93 12.61 0.99
C LEU A 83 3.54 13.58 2.12
N SER A 84 2.77 14.61 1.78
CA SER A 84 2.17 15.55 2.74
C SER A 84 1.20 14.82 3.68
N SER A 85 0.99 15.35 4.89
CA SER A 85 0.14 14.70 5.91
C SER A 85 -1.29 14.40 5.41
N SER A 86 -1.90 15.31 4.65
CA SER A 86 -3.23 15.13 4.07
C SER A 86 -3.26 14.02 3.02
N ALA A 87 -2.32 14.02 2.08
CA ALA A 87 -2.19 12.95 1.09
C ALA A 87 -1.95 11.59 1.75
N ARG A 88 -1.14 11.53 2.80
CA ARG A 88 -0.89 10.29 3.54
C ARG A 88 -2.13 9.71 4.19
N ILE A 89 -2.97 10.54 4.79
CA ILE A 89 -4.23 10.10 5.42
C ILE A 89 -5.12 9.42 4.38
N VAL A 90 -5.29 10.05 3.23
CA VAL A 90 -6.16 9.53 2.16
C VAL A 90 -5.56 8.25 1.55
N LEU A 91 -4.29 8.28 1.14
CA LEU A 91 -3.63 7.11 0.54
C LEU A 91 -3.60 5.91 1.49
N ASN A 92 -3.25 6.10 2.76
CA ASN A 92 -3.23 5.03 3.76
C ASN A 92 -4.61 4.41 3.96
N SER A 93 -5.67 5.22 3.97
CA SER A 93 -7.05 4.74 4.15
C SER A 93 -7.50 3.86 2.98
N ILE A 94 -7.19 4.27 1.76
CA ILE A 94 -7.54 3.52 0.56
C ILE A 94 -6.68 2.25 0.45
N PHE A 95 -5.37 2.35 0.72
CA PHE A 95 -4.47 1.19 0.70
C PHE A 95 -4.86 0.14 1.74
N LEU A 96 -5.23 0.54 2.96
CA LEU A 96 -5.76 -0.35 3.99
C LEU A 96 -7.02 -1.08 3.52
N ASN A 97 -7.95 -0.36 2.88
CA ASN A 97 -9.17 -0.97 2.34
C ASN A 97 -8.85 -2.03 1.27
N GLU A 98 -7.92 -1.74 0.36
CA GLU A 98 -7.51 -2.70 -0.67
C GLU A 98 -6.78 -3.92 -0.07
N ALA A 99 -5.93 -3.70 0.95
CA ALA A 99 -5.27 -4.77 1.67
C ALA A 99 -6.27 -5.69 2.40
N ILE A 100 -7.30 -5.12 3.05
CA ILE A 100 -8.37 -5.91 3.69
C ILE A 100 -9.14 -6.73 2.65
N LYS A 101 -9.49 -6.16 1.50
CA LYS A 101 -10.13 -6.90 0.40
C LYS A 101 -9.27 -8.06 -0.11
N ALA A 102 -7.94 -7.91 -0.08
CA ALA A 102 -7.00 -8.96 -0.47
C ALA A 102 -6.82 -10.07 0.58
N GLY A 103 -7.31 -9.87 1.82
CA GLY A 103 -7.24 -10.85 2.91
C GLY A 103 -6.35 -10.46 4.08
N LEU A 104 -5.99 -9.18 4.25
CA LEU A 104 -5.26 -8.71 5.43
C LEU A 104 -6.13 -8.86 6.69
N ASP A 105 -5.57 -9.47 7.74
CA ASP A 105 -6.28 -9.71 9.01
C ASP A 105 -6.07 -8.58 10.02
N SER A 106 -4.90 -7.95 10.01
CA SER A 106 -4.50 -6.95 11.00
C SER A 106 -3.68 -5.83 10.38
N ALA A 107 -3.73 -4.63 10.96
CA ALA A 107 -2.95 -3.50 10.48
C ALA A 107 -2.36 -2.68 11.64
N ILE A 108 -1.13 -2.21 11.47
CA ILE A 108 -0.50 -1.24 12.36
C ILE A 108 -0.77 0.15 11.78
N VAL A 109 -1.65 0.88 12.42
CA VAL A 109 -2.12 2.20 11.99
C VAL A 109 -2.28 3.17 13.16
N SER A 110 -2.31 4.46 12.89
CA SER A 110 -2.87 5.47 13.80
C SER A 110 -4.37 5.61 13.50
N PRO A 111 -5.28 5.13 14.36
CA PRO A 111 -6.72 5.12 14.06
C PRO A 111 -7.28 6.51 13.71
N SER A 112 -6.76 7.56 14.35
CA SER A 112 -7.16 8.95 14.08
C SER A 112 -6.76 9.47 12.69
N LYS A 113 -5.90 8.73 11.97
CA LYS A 113 -5.40 9.06 10.62
C LYS A 113 -5.91 8.10 9.54
N ILE A 114 -6.94 7.33 9.84
CA ILE A 114 -7.65 6.49 8.88
C ILE A 114 -9.06 7.03 8.71
N LEU A 115 -9.44 7.31 7.48
CA LEU A 115 -10.77 7.81 7.11
C LEU A 115 -11.62 6.66 6.57
N PRO A 116 -12.92 6.63 6.92
CA PRO A 116 -13.87 5.80 6.18
C PRO A 116 -13.96 6.26 4.72
N LEU A 117 -14.09 5.33 3.77
CA LEU A 117 -14.10 5.67 2.34
C LEU A 117 -15.19 6.66 1.95
N ASN A 118 -16.34 6.65 2.62
CA ASN A 118 -17.42 7.60 2.38
C ASN A 118 -17.12 9.05 2.81
N LYS A 119 -15.94 9.30 3.41
CA LYS A 119 -15.41 10.63 3.75
C LYS A 119 -14.30 11.08 2.80
N ILE A 120 -13.97 10.27 1.81
CA ILE A 120 -12.95 10.54 0.80
C ILE A 120 -13.70 10.78 -0.53
N SER A 121 -13.31 11.81 -1.27
CA SER A 121 -13.96 12.13 -2.55
C SER A 121 -13.67 11.05 -3.60
N GLU A 122 -14.55 10.93 -4.59
CA GLU A 122 -14.37 9.98 -5.71
C GLU A 122 -13.09 10.27 -6.50
N GLU A 123 -12.72 11.55 -6.63
CA GLU A 123 -11.48 11.96 -7.29
C GLU A 123 -10.24 11.51 -6.52
N GLU A 124 -10.20 11.72 -5.21
CA GLU A 124 -9.11 11.25 -4.34
C GLU A 124 -8.99 9.73 -4.37
N ILE A 125 -10.14 9.02 -4.31
CA ILE A 125 -10.17 7.55 -4.42
C ILE A 125 -9.56 7.13 -5.76
N LYS A 126 -9.98 7.75 -6.86
CA LYS A 126 -9.48 7.42 -8.20
C LYS A 126 -7.96 7.62 -8.29
N ILE A 127 -7.45 8.79 -7.91
CA ILE A 127 -6.02 9.11 -7.99
C ILE A 127 -5.20 8.13 -7.14
N CYS A 128 -5.64 7.85 -5.91
CA CYS A 128 -4.95 6.92 -5.02
C CYS A 128 -4.99 5.47 -5.54
N MET A 129 -6.10 5.02 -6.11
CA MET A 129 -6.20 3.71 -6.74
C MET A 129 -5.26 3.60 -7.95
N ASP A 130 -5.19 4.65 -8.78
CA ASP A 130 -4.28 4.70 -9.92
C ASP A 130 -2.81 4.65 -9.45
N LEU A 131 -2.48 5.30 -8.32
CA LEU A 131 -1.14 5.25 -7.73
C LEU A 131 -0.80 3.87 -7.15
N ILE A 132 -1.71 3.27 -6.37
CA ILE A 132 -1.52 1.95 -5.76
C ILE A 132 -1.27 0.87 -6.82
N TYR A 133 -2.01 0.94 -7.92
CA TYR A 133 -1.96 -0.04 -9.01
C TYR A 133 -1.06 0.35 -10.18
N ASP A 134 -0.27 1.44 -10.07
CA ASP A 134 0.63 1.98 -11.09
C ASP A 134 -0.05 2.13 -12.46
N ARG A 135 -1.21 2.79 -12.49
CA ARG A 135 -1.99 3.02 -13.70
C ARG A 135 -1.54 4.29 -14.44
N ARG A 136 -0.23 4.40 -14.69
CA ARG A 136 0.32 5.47 -15.53
C ARG A 136 -0.09 5.29 -16.99
N ILE A 137 -0.26 6.41 -17.72
CA ILE A 137 -0.57 6.40 -19.15
C ILE A 137 0.63 6.91 -19.93
N PHE A 138 0.99 6.20 -20.99
CA PHE A 138 2.10 6.55 -21.87
C PHE A 138 1.61 6.70 -23.31
N GLU A 139 2.03 7.80 -23.97
CA GLU A 139 1.83 8.04 -25.38
C GLU A 139 3.20 8.26 -26.04
N ASN A 140 3.50 7.52 -27.09
CA ASN A 140 4.81 7.60 -27.78
C ASN A 140 6.01 7.52 -26.81
N LYS A 141 5.94 6.66 -25.78
CA LYS A 141 6.94 6.49 -24.71
C LYS A 141 7.07 7.69 -23.75
N VAL A 142 6.22 8.70 -23.86
CA VAL A 142 6.14 9.81 -22.92
C VAL A 142 5.02 9.55 -21.93
N CYS A 143 5.30 9.67 -20.62
CA CYS A 143 4.27 9.56 -19.59
C CYS A 143 3.36 10.79 -19.68
N THR A 144 2.10 10.59 -20.07
CA THR A 144 1.10 11.66 -20.19
C THR A 144 0.22 11.77 -18.95
N TYR A 145 0.15 10.71 -18.14
CA TYR A 145 -0.51 10.71 -16.84
C TYR A 145 0.33 9.97 -15.81
N ASP A 146 0.73 10.64 -14.74
CA ASP A 146 1.38 10.05 -13.57
C ASP A 146 0.55 10.33 -12.32
N PRO A 147 -0.05 9.28 -11.69
CA PRO A 147 -0.89 9.45 -10.51
C PRO A 147 -0.12 10.00 -9.29
N LEU A 148 1.20 9.83 -9.19
CA LEU A 148 2.00 10.42 -8.12
C LEU A 148 2.07 11.94 -8.27
N THR A 149 2.36 12.43 -9.46
CA THR A 149 2.37 13.86 -9.76
C THR A 149 0.99 14.48 -9.56
N THR A 150 -0.06 13.78 -10.02
CA THR A 150 -1.45 14.21 -9.85
C THR A 150 -1.83 14.31 -8.37
N LEU A 151 -1.51 13.30 -7.56
CA LEU A 151 -1.80 13.30 -6.13
C LEU A 151 -1.09 14.44 -5.40
N THR A 152 0.20 14.65 -5.71
CA THR A 152 1.00 15.70 -5.08
C THR A 152 0.43 17.07 -5.39
N SER A 153 0.15 17.37 -6.67
CA SER A 153 -0.45 18.63 -7.09
C SER A 153 -1.82 18.87 -6.46
N TYR A 154 -2.68 17.85 -6.42
CA TYR A 154 -4.02 17.95 -5.82
C TYR A 154 -3.97 18.42 -4.36
N PHE A 155 -3.05 17.86 -3.56
CA PHE A 155 -2.94 18.23 -2.15
C PHE A 155 -2.13 19.52 -1.91
N ASP A 156 -1.28 19.96 -2.83
CA ASP A 156 -0.59 21.25 -2.74
C ASP A 156 -1.53 22.40 -3.12
N ASP A 157 -2.35 22.26 -4.14
CA ASP A 157 -3.36 23.25 -4.54
C ASP A 157 -4.43 23.45 -3.46
N SER A 158 -4.85 22.37 -2.79
CA SER A 158 -5.80 22.41 -1.68
C SER A 158 -5.28 23.24 -0.48
N LYS A 159 -3.99 23.19 -0.17
CA LYS A 159 -3.35 24.06 0.84
C LYS A 159 -3.38 25.52 0.44
N THR A 160 -3.18 25.83 -0.83
CA THR A 160 -3.15 27.20 -1.34
C THR A 160 -4.54 27.85 -1.27
N ILE A 161 -5.61 27.08 -1.50
CA ILE A 161 -7.00 27.56 -1.41
C ILE A 161 -7.38 27.83 0.06
N LEU A 162 -7.05 26.92 1.00
CA LEU A 162 -7.33 27.10 2.42
C LEU A 162 -6.62 28.31 3.01
N ASN A 163 -5.37 28.56 2.64
CA ASN A 163 -4.61 29.72 3.10
C ASN A 163 -5.13 31.06 2.56
N LYS A 164 -5.81 31.08 1.41
CA LYS A 164 -6.48 32.27 0.88
C LYS A 164 -7.82 32.55 1.54
N SER A 165 -8.53 31.53 2.00
CA SER A 165 -9.84 31.69 2.69
C SER A 165 -9.74 32.09 4.16
N THR A 166 -8.57 31.92 4.79
CA THR A 166 -8.32 32.32 6.19
C THR A 166 -7.74 33.73 6.34
N ASN A 167 -7.42 34.42 5.23
CA ASN A 167 -6.86 35.77 5.21
C ASN A 167 -7.86 36.85 4.70
N ASN A 168 -9.17 36.57 4.70
CA ASN A 168 -10.24 37.53 4.42
C ASN A 168 -11.11 37.78 5.66
#